data_a1cb42e13aa1ca60120314500e216617
#
_entry.id   a1cb42e13aa1ca60120314500e216617
#
_cell.length_a   1.000
_cell.length_b   1.000
_cell.length_c   1.000
_cell.angle_alpha   90.00
_cell.angle_beta   90.00
_cell.angle_gamma   90.00
#
_symmetry.space_group_name_H-M   'P 1'
#
loop_
_entity.id
_entity.type
_entity.pdbx_description
1 polymer ?
#
loop_
_entity_poly.entity_id
_entity_poly.type
_entity_poly.pdbx_seq_one_letter_code
_entity_poly.pdbx_strand_id
1 'polypeptide(L)'
;MRTLEHLFGAESPASGRELLCDRTFDLSSVASARAALAEHARARGLTDIDLTKFVLAVHEVMINSVRHGGGGGRLLLWCTADALHCHVDDDGPGIPPSLRNLRRRRPPVGRIGAGHGLWLAGQVCPGVRITDRAGGGAEVCLTYPLPGRGGPDQGAAAPGNCSPPGSGEASASGRR
;
A
#
# COMPACT_ATOMS: atom_id res chain seq x y z
N MET A 1 -37.19 -0.93 -5.57
CA MET A 1 -36.18 0.09 -5.29
C MET A 1 -35.96 0.07 -3.78
N ARG A 2 -34.91 -0.58 -3.29
CA ARG A 2 -34.46 -0.51 -1.91
C ARG A 2 -33.04 0.05 -1.93
N THR A 3 -32.89 1.21 -1.37
CA THR A 3 -31.72 2.07 -1.30
C THR A 3 -30.60 1.39 -0.51
N LEU A 4 -29.41 1.31 -1.11
CA LEU A 4 -28.17 0.73 -0.55
C LEU A 4 -27.46 1.69 0.44
N GLU A 5 -28.21 2.35 1.32
CA GLU A 5 -27.62 3.34 2.25
C GLU A 5 -27.23 2.80 3.63
N HIS A 6 -27.21 1.47 3.84
CA HIS A 6 -27.00 0.90 5.18
C HIS A 6 -25.71 0.08 5.35
N LEU A 7 -24.70 0.21 4.47
CA LEU A 7 -23.46 -0.55 4.57
C LEU A 7 -22.19 0.27 4.88
N PHE A 8 -22.32 1.58 5.02
CA PHE A 8 -21.21 2.41 5.50
C PHE A 8 -21.61 3.04 6.83
N GLY A 9 -21.46 2.26 7.90
CA GLY A 9 -21.39 2.81 9.24
C GLY A 9 -20.29 3.88 9.27
N ALA A 10 -20.67 5.13 9.56
CA ALA A 10 -19.74 6.20 9.87
C ALA A 10 -18.90 5.76 11.07
N GLU A 11 -17.73 5.16 10.83
CA GLU A 11 -16.80 4.86 11.90
C GLU A 11 -16.27 6.17 12.48
N SER A 12 -16.51 6.30 13.74
CA SER A 12 -16.08 7.35 14.65
C SER A 12 -14.59 7.69 14.49
N PRO A 13 -14.16 8.95 14.64
CA PRO A 13 -12.77 9.39 14.49
C PRO A 13 -11.80 8.88 15.58
N ALA A 14 -12.13 7.79 16.27
CA ALA A 14 -11.34 7.25 17.38
C ALA A 14 -10.02 6.58 16.96
N SER A 15 -9.78 6.28 15.68
CA SER A 15 -8.52 5.66 15.22
C SER A 15 -7.55 6.60 14.53
N GLY A 16 -7.90 7.88 14.33
CA GLY A 16 -7.02 8.84 13.64
C GLY A 16 -6.65 8.46 12.21
N ARG A 17 -7.43 7.59 11.57
CA ARG A 17 -7.23 7.11 10.19
C ARG A 17 -8.30 7.68 9.29
N GLU A 18 -7.91 8.27 8.18
CA GLU A 18 -8.81 8.82 7.18
C GLU A 18 -8.59 8.10 5.86
N LEU A 19 -9.64 7.44 5.35
CA LEU A 19 -9.62 6.82 4.03
C LEU A 19 -9.66 7.91 2.95
N LEU A 20 -8.72 7.87 2.01
CA LEU A 20 -8.58 8.85 0.94
C LEU A 20 -9.00 8.30 -0.41
N CYS A 21 -8.71 7.03 -0.67
CA CYS A 21 -9.01 6.39 -1.95
C CYS A 21 -9.20 4.89 -1.74
N ASP A 22 -10.21 4.34 -2.40
CA ASP A 22 -10.47 2.91 -2.52
C ASP A 22 -10.91 2.63 -3.95
N ARG A 23 -10.10 1.88 -4.71
CA ARG A 23 -10.42 1.54 -6.09
C ARG A 23 -9.74 0.28 -6.57
N THR A 24 -10.40 -0.42 -7.46
CA THR A 24 -9.79 -1.49 -8.25
C THR A 24 -9.01 -0.89 -9.43
N PHE A 25 -8.02 -1.62 -9.92
CA PHE A 25 -7.24 -1.25 -11.08
C PHE A 25 -6.84 -2.49 -11.90
N ASP A 26 -6.62 -2.26 -13.17
CA ASP A 26 -6.09 -3.19 -14.17
C ASP A 26 -5.12 -2.44 -15.11
N LEU A 27 -4.69 -3.08 -16.19
CA LEU A 27 -3.78 -2.46 -17.17
C LEU A 27 -4.36 -1.16 -17.76
N SER A 28 -5.69 -1.10 -17.99
CA SER A 28 -6.37 0.04 -18.62
C SER A 28 -6.52 1.23 -17.66
N SER A 29 -6.64 0.97 -16.37
CA SER A 29 -6.94 1.96 -15.32
C SER A 29 -5.77 2.30 -14.40
N VAL A 30 -4.64 1.56 -14.46
CA VAL A 30 -3.47 1.81 -13.60
C VAL A 30 -2.95 3.25 -13.70
N ALA A 31 -3.00 3.87 -14.87
CA ALA A 31 -2.55 5.25 -15.06
C ALA A 31 -3.45 6.25 -14.32
N SER A 32 -4.78 6.06 -14.37
CA SER A 32 -5.74 6.90 -13.65
C SER A 32 -5.67 6.68 -12.14
N ALA A 33 -5.46 5.44 -11.69
CA ALA A 33 -5.26 5.12 -10.27
C ALA A 33 -3.99 5.81 -9.72
N ARG A 34 -2.89 5.80 -10.49
CA ARG A 34 -1.65 6.51 -10.15
C ARG A 34 -1.86 8.02 -10.08
N ALA A 35 -2.62 8.60 -11.00
CA ALA A 35 -2.91 10.03 -11.00
C ALA A 35 -3.69 10.45 -9.75
N ALA A 36 -4.74 9.69 -9.39
CA ALA A 36 -5.52 9.93 -8.18
C ALA A 36 -4.67 9.77 -6.90
N LEU A 37 -3.80 8.75 -6.85
CA LEU A 37 -2.84 8.58 -5.75
C LEU A 37 -1.96 9.83 -5.58
N ALA A 38 -1.40 10.34 -6.68
CA ALA A 38 -0.54 11.52 -6.66
C ALA A 38 -1.29 12.78 -6.20
N GLU A 39 -2.54 12.94 -6.60
CA GLU A 39 -3.41 14.05 -6.18
C GLU A 39 -3.67 14.02 -4.67
N HIS A 40 -4.08 12.87 -4.14
CA HIS A 40 -4.30 12.70 -2.71
C HIS A 40 -3.01 12.89 -1.90
N ALA A 41 -1.89 12.34 -2.34
CA ALA A 41 -0.62 12.48 -1.65
C ALA A 41 -0.14 13.94 -1.61
N ARG A 42 -0.32 14.68 -2.72
CA ARG A 42 -0.02 16.13 -2.79
C ARG A 42 -0.92 16.92 -1.85
N ALA A 43 -2.21 16.63 -1.80
CA ALA A 43 -3.16 17.27 -0.90
C ALA A 43 -2.82 17.04 0.59
N ARG A 44 -2.04 16.00 0.90
CA ARG A 44 -1.53 15.71 2.26
C ARG A 44 -0.13 16.26 2.52
N GLY A 45 0.42 17.06 1.59
CA GLY A 45 1.67 17.78 1.77
C GLY A 45 2.91 17.09 1.22
N LEU A 46 2.78 15.93 0.56
CA LEU A 46 3.93 15.37 -0.17
C LEU A 46 4.21 16.22 -1.41
N THR A 47 5.45 16.64 -1.57
CA THR A 47 5.90 17.47 -2.70
C THR A 47 7.18 16.92 -3.31
N ASP A 48 7.49 17.37 -4.52
CA ASP A 48 8.77 17.15 -5.19
C ASP A 48 9.24 15.70 -5.19
N ILE A 49 10.42 15.48 -4.61
CA ILE A 49 11.08 14.18 -4.60
C ILE A 49 10.33 13.12 -3.76
N ASP A 50 9.69 13.54 -2.66
CA ASP A 50 8.97 12.63 -1.77
C ASP A 50 7.66 12.15 -2.40
N LEU A 51 6.95 13.04 -3.07
CA LEU A 51 5.80 12.68 -3.90
C LEU A 51 6.20 11.70 -5.00
N THR A 52 7.30 12.01 -5.70
CA THR A 52 7.80 11.15 -6.79
C THR A 52 8.18 9.76 -6.27
N LYS A 53 8.89 9.66 -5.14
CA LYS A 53 9.27 8.39 -4.53
C LYS A 53 8.06 7.56 -4.12
N PHE A 54 7.09 8.18 -3.44
CA PHE A 54 5.88 7.49 -3.00
C PHE A 54 5.07 6.96 -4.19
N VAL A 55 4.77 7.82 -5.16
CA VAL A 55 4.01 7.45 -6.36
C VAL A 55 4.72 6.37 -7.18
N LEU A 56 6.05 6.47 -7.32
CA LEU A 56 6.84 5.45 -8.00
C LEU A 56 6.77 4.09 -7.28
N ALA A 57 6.94 4.08 -5.96
CA ALA A 57 6.88 2.86 -5.19
C ALA A 57 5.53 2.14 -5.33
N VAL A 58 4.43 2.87 -5.22
CA VAL A 58 3.07 2.33 -5.38
C VAL A 58 2.84 1.86 -6.83
N HIS A 59 3.29 2.63 -7.81
CA HIS A 59 3.17 2.26 -9.22
C HIS A 59 3.87 0.93 -9.54
N GLU A 60 5.07 0.71 -9.02
CA GLU A 60 5.80 -0.54 -9.23
C GLU A 60 5.05 -1.75 -8.64
N VAL A 61 4.42 -1.57 -7.48
CA VAL A 61 3.58 -2.61 -6.88
C VAL A 61 2.34 -2.87 -7.74
N MET A 62 1.64 -1.83 -8.19
CA MET A 62 0.48 -1.97 -9.08
C MET A 62 0.82 -2.69 -10.39
N ILE A 63 1.94 -2.33 -11.02
CA ILE A 63 2.40 -3.00 -12.25
C ILE A 63 2.75 -4.48 -11.99
N ASN A 64 3.28 -4.81 -10.81
CA ASN A 64 3.50 -6.20 -10.44
C ASN A 64 2.19 -6.98 -10.30
N SER A 65 1.16 -6.39 -9.68
CA SER A 65 -0.17 -6.99 -9.59
C SER A 65 -0.80 -7.20 -10.99
N VAL A 66 -0.65 -6.23 -11.89
CA VAL A 66 -1.11 -6.39 -13.28
C VAL A 66 -0.38 -7.53 -14.01
N ARG A 67 0.94 -7.63 -13.85
CA ARG A 67 1.76 -8.61 -14.58
C ARG A 67 1.75 -10.01 -13.98
N HIS A 68 1.66 -10.11 -12.68
CA HIS A 68 1.87 -11.35 -11.92
C HIS A 68 0.76 -11.66 -10.93
N GLY A 69 -0.10 -10.68 -10.60
CA GLY A 69 -1.15 -10.76 -9.59
C GLY A 69 -2.55 -11.02 -10.15
N GLY A 70 -2.67 -11.61 -11.35
CA GLY A 70 -3.98 -11.92 -11.92
C GLY A 70 -4.55 -10.83 -12.84
N GLY A 71 -3.75 -9.85 -13.27
CA GLY A 71 -4.16 -8.82 -14.23
C GLY A 71 -4.56 -7.48 -13.62
N GLY A 72 -4.61 -7.37 -12.32
CA GLY A 72 -4.99 -6.15 -11.60
C GLY A 72 -5.01 -6.34 -10.09
N GLY A 73 -5.69 -5.46 -9.39
CA GLY A 73 -5.79 -5.50 -7.95
C GLY A 73 -6.68 -4.39 -7.38
N ARG A 74 -6.63 -4.23 -6.05
CA ARG A 74 -7.29 -3.16 -5.32
C ARG A 74 -6.26 -2.28 -4.65
N LEU A 75 -6.46 -0.97 -4.72
CA LEU A 75 -5.65 0.04 -4.07
C LEU A 75 -6.49 0.75 -3.01
N LEU A 76 -6.00 0.73 -1.77
CA LEU A 76 -6.52 1.49 -0.65
C LEU A 76 -5.47 2.50 -0.21
N LEU A 77 -5.83 3.77 -0.13
CA LEU A 77 -4.99 4.84 0.40
C LEU A 77 -5.67 5.47 1.60
N TRP A 78 -4.97 5.56 2.71
CA TRP A 78 -5.43 6.30 3.89
C TRP A 78 -4.28 7.08 4.52
N CYS A 79 -4.61 8.01 5.40
CA CYS A 79 -3.61 8.71 6.17
C CYS A 79 -3.85 8.57 7.67
N THR A 80 -2.76 8.65 8.41
CA THR A 80 -2.72 8.95 9.84
C THR A 80 -2.22 10.39 10.03
N ALA A 81 -2.05 10.81 11.28
CA ALA A 81 -1.53 12.14 11.56
C ALA A 81 -0.10 12.37 11.02
N ASP A 82 0.68 11.30 10.86
CA ASP A 82 2.13 11.31 10.60
C ASP A 82 2.55 10.61 9.30
N ALA A 83 1.65 9.85 8.66
CA ALA A 83 2.01 9.07 7.49
C ALA A 83 0.86 8.86 6.49
N LEU A 84 1.23 8.65 5.22
CA LEU A 84 0.40 8.03 4.21
C LEU A 84 0.64 6.52 4.20
N HIS A 85 -0.45 5.78 4.08
CA HIS A 85 -0.44 4.33 3.95
C HIS A 85 -1.14 3.95 2.67
N CYS A 86 -0.49 3.13 1.87
CA CYS A 86 -1.09 2.58 0.66
C CYS A 86 -1.04 1.06 0.72
N HIS A 87 -2.16 0.44 0.52
CA HIS A 87 -2.35 -1.00 0.48
C HIS A 87 -2.71 -1.41 -0.93
N VAL A 88 -1.98 -2.34 -1.48
CA VAL A 88 -2.25 -2.95 -2.79
C VAL A 88 -2.40 -4.44 -2.59
N ASP A 89 -3.53 -4.97 -2.95
CA ASP A 89 -3.80 -6.40 -2.92
C ASP A 89 -4.16 -6.94 -4.31
N ASP A 90 -3.79 -8.17 -4.57
CA ASP A 90 -4.08 -8.91 -5.79
C ASP A 90 -4.51 -10.35 -5.50
N ASP A 91 -5.03 -11.02 -6.52
CA ASP A 91 -5.51 -12.40 -6.45
C ASP A 91 -4.58 -13.39 -7.17
N GLY A 92 -3.31 -13.03 -7.36
CA GLY A 92 -2.31 -13.84 -8.03
C GLY A 92 -1.76 -14.99 -7.18
N PRO A 93 -0.64 -15.59 -7.61
CA PRO A 93 -0.01 -16.70 -6.88
C PRO A 93 0.77 -16.25 -5.64
N GLY A 94 0.73 -14.97 -5.30
CA GLY A 94 1.55 -14.38 -4.24
C GLY A 94 2.97 -14.02 -4.67
N ILE A 95 3.75 -13.45 -3.75
CA ILE A 95 5.14 -13.04 -3.99
C ILE A 95 6.06 -14.08 -3.36
N PRO A 96 6.98 -14.69 -4.13
CA PRO A 96 7.93 -15.66 -3.60
C PRO A 96 8.74 -15.11 -2.41
N PRO A 97 9.00 -15.91 -1.36
CA PRO A 97 9.78 -15.47 -0.19
C PRO A 97 11.15 -14.87 -0.56
N SER A 98 11.76 -15.37 -1.62
CA SER A 98 13.05 -14.87 -2.14
C SER A 98 12.99 -13.43 -2.63
N LEU A 99 11.81 -12.89 -2.97
CA LEU A 99 11.60 -11.52 -3.45
C LEU A 99 11.08 -10.57 -2.36
N ARG A 100 10.74 -11.07 -1.16
CA ARG A 100 10.18 -10.24 -0.07
C ARG A 100 11.23 -9.44 0.70
N ASN A 101 12.51 -9.84 0.65
CA ASN A 101 13.58 -9.11 1.35
C ASN A 101 14.10 -7.95 0.49
N LEU A 102 13.32 -6.88 0.40
CA LEU A 102 13.55 -5.76 -0.50
C LEU A 102 14.80 -4.95 -0.18
N ARG A 103 15.26 -4.94 1.08
CA ARG A 103 16.40 -4.11 1.51
C ARG A 103 17.77 -4.77 1.26
N ARG A 104 17.83 -6.09 1.18
CA ARG A 104 19.10 -6.84 1.12
C ARG A 104 19.48 -7.32 -0.26
N ARG A 105 18.57 -7.32 -1.22
CA ARG A 105 18.81 -7.92 -2.52
C ARG A 105 18.96 -6.86 -3.60
N ARG A 106 20.19 -6.72 -4.08
CA ARG A 106 20.43 -6.04 -5.35
C ARG A 106 19.83 -6.90 -6.48
N PRO A 107 19.09 -6.32 -7.43
CA PRO A 107 18.58 -7.07 -8.58
C PRO A 107 19.73 -7.72 -9.34
N PRO A 108 19.53 -8.91 -9.95
CA PRO A 108 20.54 -9.52 -10.82
C PRO A 108 20.86 -8.57 -11.95
N VAL A 109 22.15 -8.29 -12.15
CA VAL A 109 22.64 -7.50 -13.29
C VAL A 109 22.30 -8.28 -14.57
N GLY A 110 21.55 -7.64 -15.49
CA GLY A 110 21.29 -8.18 -16.84
C GLY A 110 19.91 -8.77 -17.09
N ARG A 111 19.00 -8.84 -16.11
CA ARG A 111 17.59 -9.18 -16.32
C ARG A 111 16.69 -8.00 -15.99
N ILE A 112 16.38 -7.19 -16.99
CA ILE A 112 15.33 -6.17 -16.89
C ILE A 112 13.99 -6.90 -16.84
N GLY A 113 13.23 -6.76 -15.74
CA GLY A 113 11.85 -7.21 -15.68
C GLY A 113 11.42 -7.92 -14.39
N ALA A 114 12.09 -8.95 -13.92
CA ALA A 114 11.60 -9.73 -12.79
C ALA A 114 12.16 -9.23 -11.44
N GLY A 115 11.31 -8.65 -10.61
CA GLY A 115 11.64 -8.28 -9.22
C GLY A 115 12.34 -6.94 -9.04
N HIS A 116 12.62 -6.19 -10.11
CA HIS A 116 13.23 -4.86 -10.02
C HIS A 116 12.26 -3.82 -9.45
N GLY A 117 10.99 -3.89 -9.82
CA GLY A 117 9.97 -2.96 -9.37
C GLY A 117 9.75 -3.03 -7.86
N LEU A 118 9.58 -4.22 -7.31
CA LEU A 118 9.45 -4.42 -5.85
C LEU A 118 10.71 -3.99 -5.10
N TRP A 119 11.90 -4.32 -5.64
CA TRP A 119 13.15 -3.85 -5.07
C TRP A 119 13.23 -2.33 -5.07
N LEU A 120 12.89 -1.67 -6.18
CA LEU A 120 12.86 -0.21 -6.31
C LEU A 120 11.89 0.40 -5.29
N ALA A 121 10.67 -0.16 -5.16
CA ALA A 121 9.71 0.26 -4.15
C ALA A 121 10.33 0.22 -2.74
N GLY A 122 11.07 -0.86 -2.41
CA GLY A 122 11.76 -0.98 -1.13
C GLY A 122 12.95 -0.04 -0.94
N GLN A 123 13.53 0.51 -2.02
CA GLN A 123 14.63 1.50 -1.93
C GLN A 123 14.10 2.93 -1.74
N VAL A 124 12.97 3.26 -2.37
CA VAL A 124 12.45 4.64 -2.39
C VAL A 124 11.36 4.89 -1.36
N CYS A 125 10.67 3.84 -0.87
CA CYS A 125 9.67 3.94 0.17
C CYS A 125 10.24 3.45 1.51
N PRO A 126 10.19 4.26 2.59
CA PRO A 126 10.77 3.91 3.88
C PRO A 126 10.13 2.67 4.53
N GLY A 127 8.82 2.50 4.37
CA GLY A 127 8.08 1.36 4.92
C GLY A 127 7.43 0.53 3.81
N VAL A 128 7.91 -0.70 3.58
CA VAL A 128 7.27 -1.67 2.69
C VAL A 128 7.17 -3.01 3.39
N ARG A 129 5.95 -3.55 3.45
CA ARG A 129 5.66 -4.88 4.01
C ARG A 129 4.88 -5.70 2.99
N ILE A 130 5.25 -6.96 2.85
CA ILE A 130 4.63 -7.92 1.94
C ILE A 130 4.10 -9.08 2.77
N THR A 131 2.84 -9.41 2.59
CA THR A 131 2.16 -10.55 3.23
C THR A 131 1.37 -11.35 2.20
N ASP A 132 1.08 -12.60 2.51
CA ASP A 132 0.16 -13.41 1.72
C ASP A 132 -1.27 -13.13 2.18
N ARG A 133 -2.20 -13.12 1.23
CA ARG A 133 -3.62 -13.04 1.54
C ARG A 133 -4.17 -14.42 1.90
N ALA A 134 -5.08 -14.46 2.86
CA ALA A 134 -5.88 -15.64 3.12
C ALA A 134 -6.74 -15.92 1.89
N GLY A 135 -6.52 -17.07 1.24
CA GLY A 135 -7.22 -17.43 0.00
C GLY A 135 -6.41 -17.25 -1.29
N GLY A 136 -5.18 -16.78 -1.20
CA GLY A 136 -4.27 -16.56 -2.34
C GLY A 136 -4.09 -15.09 -2.68
N GLY A 137 -3.01 -14.80 -3.38
CA GLY A 137 -2.62 -13.44 -3.75
C GLY A 137 -1.60 -12.81 -2.82
N ALA A 138 -1.21 -11.59 -3.15
CA ALA A 138 -0.29 -10.79 -2.38
C ALA A 138 -0.98 -9.57 -1.78
N GLU A 139 -0.46 -9.15 -0.64
CA GLU A 139 -0.80 -7.91 0.01
C GLU A 139 0.48 -7.12 0.24
N VAL A 140 0.58 -5.94 -0.34
CA VAL A 140 1.74 -5.06 -0.19
C VAL A 140 1.30 -3.75 0.46
N CYS A 141 1.85 -3.47 1.63
CA CYS A 141 1.60 -2.24 2.34
C CYS A 141 2.81 -1.32 2.27
N LEU A 142 2.59 -0.08 1.85
CA LEU A 142 3.59 0.97 1.77
C LEU A 142 3.23 2.07 2.78
N THR A 143 4.23 2.52 3.54
CA THR A 143 4.08 3.61 4.51
C THR A 143 5.09 4.70 4.19
N TYR A 144 4.61 5.94 4.03
CA TYR A 144 5.44 7.09 3.74
C TYR A 144 5.17 8.23 4.75
N PRO A 145 6.20 8.77 5.43
CA PRO A 145 6.02 9.82 6.41
C PRO A 145 5.53 11.12 5.76
N LEU A 146 4.65 11.85 6.45
CA LEU A 146 4.22 13.18 6.04
C LEU A 146 5.17 14.26 6.56
N PRO A 147 5.45 15.31 5.77
CA PRO A 147 6.33 16.39 6.19
C PRO A 147 5.74 17.18 7.36
N GLY A 148 6.59 17.60 8.31
CA GLY A 148 6.26 18.56 9.34
C GLY A 148 5.64 18.01 10.63
N ARG A 149 5.51 16.69 10.81
CA ARG A 149 4.97 16.08 12.03
C ARG A 149 5.87 15.04 12.73
N GLY A 150 7.00 14.71 12.09
CA GLY A 150 8.07 13.91 12.72
C GLY A 150 9.30 14.78 12.91
N GLY A 151 9.79 14.96 14.15
CA GLY A 151 11.07 15.63 14.42
C GLY A 151 12.22 14.90 13.72
N PRO A 152 13.37 15.57 13.49
CA PRO A 152 14.47 15.04 12.68
C PRO A 152 15.24 13.86 13.27
N ASP A 153 14.74 13.23 14.35
CA ASP A 153 15.50 12.22 15.11
C ASP A 153 14.67 11.02 15.57
N GLN A 154 13.96 10.37 14.62
CA GLN A 154 13.51 9.00 14.90
C GLN A 154 13.88 8.11 13.72
N GLY A 155 14.96 7.36 13.94
CA GLY A 155 15.38 6.25 13.07
C GLY A 155 14.21 5.36 12.70
N ALA A 156 14.18 4.93 11.44
CA ALA A 156 13.26 4.03 10.76
C ALA A 156 12.02 3.69 11.59
N ALA A 157 10.92 4.38 11.33
CA ALA A 157 9.63 4.07 11.95
C ALA A 157 9.43 2.55 11.87
N ALA A 158 9.30 1.92 13.04
CA ALA A 158 8.89 0.53 13.12
C ALA A 158 7.62 0.40 12.25
N PRO A 159 7.44 -0.71 11.52
CA PRO A 159 6.28 -0.89 10.67
C PRO A 159 5.04 -0.83 11.54
N GLY A 160 4.46 0.37 11.65
CA GLY A 160 3.20 0.59 12.34
C GLY A 160 2.15 -0.31 11.71
N ASN A 161 1.17 -0.73 12.51
CA ASN A 161 0.11 -1.63 12.10
C ASN A 161 -0.56 -1.11 10.82
N CYS A 162 -0.18 -1.68 9.68
CA CYS A 162 -0.65 -1.32 8.35
C CYS A 162 -1.95 -2.08 8.04
N SER A 163 -2.89 -2.08 8.96
CA SER A 163 -4.22 -2.63 8.69
C SER A 163 -5.11 -1.52 8.16
N PRO A 164 -5.84 -1.74 7.06
CA PRO A 164 -6.77 -0.75 6.52
C PRO A 164 -7.88 -0.44 7.54
N PRO A 165 -8.47 0.76 7.48
CA PRO A 165 -9.65 1.08 8.27
C PRO A 165 -10.77 0.08 7.92
N GLY A 166 -11.42 -0.51 8.92
CA GLY A 166 -12.53 -1.47 8.73
C GLY A 166 -12.17 -2.96 8.82
N SER A 167 -10.90 -3.35 8.92
CA SER A 167 -10.56 -4.72 9.29
C SER A 167 -10.70 -4.91 10.81
N GLY A 168 -11.94 -5.21 11.25
CA GLY A 168 -12.22 -5.54 12.64
C GLY A 168 -11.42 -6.77 13.07
N GLU A 169 -10.72 -6.68 14.20
CA GLU A 169 -10.13 -7.83 14.88
C GLU A 169 -11.26 -8.82 15.22
N ALA A 170 -11.26 -9.94 14.51
CA ALA A 170 -12.03 -11.10 14.98
C ALA A 170 -11.37 -11.60 16.27
N SER A 171 -11.87 -11.13 17.40
CA SER A 171 -11.50 -11.60 18.73
C SER A 171 -11.82 -13.10 18.82
N ALA A 172 -10.79 -13.93 18.72
CA ALA A 172 -10.89 -15.35 19.08
C ALA A 172 -10.97 -15.45 20.60
N SER A 173 -12.18 -15.31 21.13
CA SER A 173 -12.48 -15.72 22.50
C SER A 173 -12.56 -17.24 22.55
N GLY A 174 -11.47 -17.89 22.92
CA GLY A 174 -11.45 -19.28 23.33
C GLY A 174 -12.23 -19.44 24.64
N ARG A 175 -13.14 -20.44 24.68
CA ARG A 175 -13.58 -21.07 25.92
C ARG A 175 -13.43 -22.55 25.77
N ARG A 176 -12.63 -23.06 26.68
CA ARG A 176 -12.71 -24.31 27.47
C ARG A 176 -13.53 -25.46 26.88
#